data_ff3d9611cb4415b787669db1889a0e29
#
_entry.id   ff3d9611cb4415b787669db1889a0e29
#
_cell.length_a   1.000
_cell.length_b   1.000
_cell.length_c   1.000
_cell.angle_alpha   90.00
_cell.angle_beta   90.00
_cell.angle_gamma   90.00
#
_symmetry.space_group_name_H-M   'P 1'
#
loop_
_entity.id
_entity.type
_entity.pdbx_description
1 polymer ?
#
loop_
_entity_poly.entity_id
_entity_poly.type
_entity_poly.pdbx_seq_one_letter_code
_entity_poly.pdbx_strand_id
1 'polypeptide(L)'
;MPEKHNAERWERYAKAVEQLGNASAPVRIGGVYALIGLADEWLLDESLEYLERVREGQVIVNSLCACIRSSFALAFHYNELTQESPTSEGLYKNREQEFYIDKATLKSEADIRLNIIKEIRHRLQGPDKNTPGAWSEFEYDFSGSIFFYPVDLTHSYYTKPAAFDNAVYKDWANFSGSHYCGDADFSYSDYGGDTDFSYSTYQGEADFRESAYQGRADFSRSTYKQKAVFSDFISPSTYKSDADFSNSDYGDDTDFSYSTYQGRADFRASTYAGEAYHRGSSYTGTVDFSDSVYRGRAIFSRATYQGKANFSGSRYQDEAHFYFSTYQEADFSCSAYQALTDFSYSTYRGAADFRRSAYRAGADFCGSEYREWATFSGSTYQRWVNFDNSVYGSWADFSKSTYRRNADYSESIHQGWVNLSGSTYEGVAAFNGSIFDDKIYFSEDIDGSCSSRFTQCTPTFYDETNHQNTLFGSHNNNFTVENGRGHPIYLTPEGLPLNCAFLASEQREYLKSILRRLEEISDEILAVKNDEEKKGIIEKRQPLDKEFKEWREKVTTAQRTR
;
A
#
# COMPACT_ATOMS: atom_id res chain seq x y z
N MET A 1 10.51 60.88 -6.19
CA MET A 1 11.65 59.99 -6.56
C MET A 1 11.25 58.52 -6.65
N PRO A 2 10.41 57.95 -5.76
CA PRO A 2 10.01 56.51 -5.88
C PRO A 2 9.32 56.18 -7.20
N GLU A 3 8.36 57.00 -7.65
CA GLU A 3 7.61 56.76 -8.89
C GLU A 3 8.47 56.69 -10.16
N LYS A 4 9.55 57.47 -10.22
CA LYS A 4 10.47 57.45 -11.36
C LYS A 4 11.30 56.16 -11.37
N HIS A 5 11.73 55.69 -10.22
CA HIS A 5 12.50 54.45 -10.06
C HIS A 5 11.64 53.21 -10.41
N ASN A 6 10.38 53.20 -10.02
CA ASN A 6 9.45 52.13 -10.37
C ASN A 6 9.17 52.12 -11.89
N ALA A 7 9.02 53.30 -12.54
CA ALA A 7 8.83 53.36 -13.99
C ALA A 7 10.04 52.80 -14.77
N GLU A 8 11.28 53.12 -14.32
CA GLU A 8 12.52 52.57 -14.91
C GLU A 8 12.63 51.04 -14.74
N ARG A 9 12.22 50.49 -13.59
CA ARG A 9 12.16 49.02 -13.37
C ARG A 9 11.15 48.35 -14.32
N TRP A 10 9.97 48.92 -14.49
CA TRP A 10 8.96 48.41 -15.41
C TRP A 10 9.39 48.49 -16.88
N GLU A 11 10.12 49.49 -17.28
CA GLU A 11 10.70 49.57 -18.63
C GLU A 11 11.75 48.47 -18.84
N ARG A 12 12.61 48.22 -17.83
CA ARG A 12 13.58 47.12 -17.83
C ARG A 12 12.91 45.77 -17.86
N TYR A 13 11.79 45.59 -17.11
CA TYR A 13 10.98 44.38 -17.15
C TYR A 13 10.41 44.11 -18.55
N ALA A 14 9.77 45.10 -19.18
CA ALA A 14 9.23 44.94 -20.53
C ALA A 14 10.31 44.52 -21.55
N LYS A 15 11.50 45.15 -21.46
CA LYS A 15 12.64 44.78 -22.30
C LYS A 15 13.17 43.37 -22.01
N ALA A 16 13.21 42.95 -20.76
CA ALA A 16 13.66 41.61 -20.38
C ALA A 16 12.67 40.54 -20.86
N VAL A 17 11.35 40.79 -20.80
CA VAL A 17 10.32 39.92 -21.37
C VAL A 17 10.43 39.81 -22.89
N GLU A 18 10.70 40.94 -23.60
CA GLU A 18 10.97 40.93 -25.03
C GLU A 18 12.21 40.06 -25.38
N GLN A 19 13.27 40.18 -24.58
CA GLN A 19 14.46 39.35 -24.73
C GLN A 19 14.17 37.86 -24.50
N LEU A 20 13.33 37.52 -23.51
CA LEU A 20 12.95 36.16 -23.24
C LEU A 20 12.20 35.50 -24.43
N GLY A 21 11.44 36.28 -25.20
CA GLY A 21 10.75 35.84 -26.42
C GLY A 21 11.62 35.84 -27.70
N ASN A 22 12.91 36.17 -27.61
CA ASN A 22 13.79 36.30 -28.78
C ASN A 22 14.15 34.91 -29.38
N ALA A 23 14.42 34.86 -30.68
CA ALA A 23 14.85 33.64 -31.36
C ALA A 23 16.29 33.19 -30.95
N SER A 24 17.14 34.10 -30.52
CA SER A 24 18.54 33.85 -30.14
C SER A 24 18.63 33.37 -28.67
N ALA A 25 19.11 32.18 -28.45
CA ALA A 25 19.28 31.62 -27.10
C ALA A 25 20.15 32.50 -26.16
N PRO A 26 21.29 33.06 -26.58
CA PRO A 26 22.05 33.98 -25.73
C PRO A 26 21.27 35.22 -25.31
N VAL A 27 20.39 35.76 -26.18
CA VAL A 27 19.53 36.90 -25.86
C VAL A 27 18.48 36.52 -24.84
N ARG A 28 17.88 35.35 -25.00
CA ARG A 28 16.89 34.80 -24.05
C ARG A 28 17.49 34.58 -22.67
N ILE A 29 18.69 33.98 -22.57
CA ILE A 29 19.42 33.82 -21.32
C ILE A 29 19.69 35.17 -20.65
N GLY A 30 20.06 36.20 -21.43
CA GLY A 30 20.20 37.59 -20.95
C GLY A 30 18.89 38.11 -20.35
N GLY A 31 17.76 37.85 -21.00
CA GLY A 31 16.41 38.17 -20.50
C GLY A 31 16.08 37.49 -19.18
N VAL A 32 16.42 36.20 -19.04
CA VAL A 32 16.24 35.41 -17.77
C VAL A 32 16.99 36.10 -16.63
N TYR A 33 18.29 36.38 -16.78
CA TYR A 33 19.09 37.04 -15.73
C TYR A 33 18.65 38.48 -15.44
N ALA A 34 18.15 39.21 -16.44
CA ALA A 34 17.60 40.53 -16.23
C ALA A 34 16.32 40.50 -15.38
N LEU A 35 15.41 39.53 -15.63
CA LEU A 35 14.21 39.30 -14.81
C LEU A 35 14.57 38.93 -13.38
N ILE A 36 15.50 38.00 -13.21
CA ILE A 36 15.97 37.57 -11.89
C ILE A 36 16.54 38.74 -11.10
N GLY A 37 17.44 39.52 -11.70
CA GLY A 37 18.01 40.67 -11.03
C GLY A 37 16.98 41.75 -10.66
N LEU A 38 15.92 41.90 -11.47
CA LEU A 38 14.82 42.81 -11.16
C LEU A 38 14.00 42.33 -9.97
N ALA A 39 13.71 41.01 -9.86
CA ALA A 39 13.00 40.46 -8.71
C ALA A 39 13.82 40.66 -7.40
N ASP A 40 15.12 40.42 -7.44
CA ASP A 40 16.01 40.66 -6.31
C ASP A 40 16.05 42.18 -5.94
N GLU A 41 16.09 43.08 -6.92
CA GLU A 41 16.04 44.53 -6.69
C GLU A 41 14.72 45.00 -6.04
N TRP A 42 13.56 44.39 -6.44
CA TRP A 42 12.29 44.69 -5.79
C TRP A 42 12.29 44.25 -4.33
N LEU A 43 12.77 43.06 -4.01
CA LEU A 43 12.81 42.52 -2.65
C LEU A 43 13.73 43.34 -1.73
N LEU A 44 14.82 43.90 -2.26
CA LEU A 44 15.81 44.70 -1.52
C LEU A 44 15.42 46.15 -1.32
N ASP A 45 14.33 46.64 -1.93
CA ASP A 45 13.94 48.06 -1.87
C ASP A 45 13.21 48.37 -0.55
N GLU A 46 13.97 48.75 0.47
CA GLU A 46 13.44 49.14 1.79
C GLU A 46 12.58 50.40 1.78
N SER A 47 12.50 51.14 0.66
CA SER A 47 11.61 52.30 0.53
C SER A 47 10.14 51.92 0.30
N LEU A 48 9.87 50.64 -0.01
CA LEU A 48 8.55 50.07 -0.23
C LEU A 48 8.14 49.20 0.96
N GLU A 49 6.83 49.13 1.19
CA GLU A 49 6.26 48.16 2.15
C GLU A 49 6.56 46.71 1.71
N TYR A 50 6.77 45.81 2.67
CA TYR A 50 7.16 44.44 2.37
C TYR A 50 6.19 43.71 1.43
N LEU A 51 4.87 43.86 1.64
CA LEU A 51 3.87 43.26 0.77
C LEU A 51 3.91 43.79 -0.66
N GLU A 52 4.28 45.07 -0.84
CA GLU A 52 4.43 45.67 -2.16
C GLU A 52 5.66 45.08 -2.87
N ARG A 53 6.78 44.96 -2.17
CA ARG A 53 7.99 44.30 -2.69
C ARG A 53 7.74 42.89 -3.18
N VAL A 54 7.03 42.08 -2.37
CA VAL A 54 6.67 40.71 -2.72
C VAL A 54 5.71 40.69 -3.92
N ARG A 55 4.72 41.57 -3.96
CA ARG A 55 3.74 41.63 -5.09
C ARG A 55 4.45 41.94 -6.41
N GLU A 56 5.36 42.93 -6.44
CA GLU A 56 6.08 43.32 -7.65
C GLU A 56 7.06 42.20 -8.10
N GLY A 57 7.77 41.57 -7.15
CA GLY A 57 8.62 40.41 -7.42
C GLY A 57 7.82 39.22 -7.95
N GLN A 58 6.59 38.98 -7.45
CA GLN A 58 5.72 37.90 -7.90
C GLN A 58 5.36 38.00 -9.39
N VAL A 59 5.17 39.19 -9.94
CA VAL A 59 4.91 39.41 -11.38
C VAL A 59 6.07 38.85 -12.22
N ILE A 60 7.28 39.02 -11.74
CA ILE A 60 8.48 38.53 -12.43
C ILE A 60 8.59 37.02 -12.33
N VAL A 61 8.37 36.45 -11.13
CA VAL A 61 8.36 35.00 -10.93
C VAL A 61 7.27 34.31 -11.78
N ASN A 62 6.08 34.93 -11.87
CA ASN A 62 5.01 34.45 -12.75
C ASN A 62 5.44 34.41 -14.23
N SER A 63 6.23 35.38 -14.68
CA SER A 63 6.76 35.40 -16.06
C SER A 63 7.78 34.29 -16.31
N LEU A 64 8.61 33.94 -15.31
CA LEU A 64 9.55 32.84 -15.38
C LEU A 64 8.80 31.47 -15.37
N CYS A 65 7.82 31.33 -14.51
CA CYS A 65 6.97 30.12 -14.49
C CYS A 65 6.17 29.96 -15.80
N ALA A 66 5.64 31.06 -16.38
CA ALA A 66 4.97 31.03 -17.66
C ALA A 66 5.92 30.61 -18.82
N CYS A 67 7.18 30.98 -18.76
CA CYS A 67 8.19 30.50 -19.72
C CYS A 67 8.37 28.95 -19.60
N ILE A 68 8.40 28.41 -18.41
CA ILE A 68 8.49 26.95 -18.17
C ILE A 68 7.24 26.25 -18.70
N ARG A 69 6.04 26.77 -18.43
CA ARG A 69 4.75 26.20 -18.89
C ARG A 69 4.51 26.36 -20.39
N SER A 70 5.25 27.26 -21.05
CA SER A 70 5.03 27.49 -22.49
C SER A 70 5.26 26.22 -23.29
N SER A 71 4.33 25.91 -24.20
CA SER A 71 4.43 24.72 -25.06
C SER A 71 5.64 24.80 -25.98
N PHE A 72 6.36 23.70 -26.13
CA PHE A 72 7.49 23.56 -27.03
C PHE A 72 7.33 22.28 -27.86
N ALA A 73 7.09 22.44 -29.16
CA ALA A 73 6.69 21.33 -30.03
C ALA A 73 7.70 20.16 -30.03
N LEU A 74 9.00 20.44 -29.98
CA LEU A 74 10.02 19.38 -30.00
C LEU A 74 10.07 18.55 -28.69
N ALA A 75 9.49 19.04 -27.61
CA ALA A 75 9.39 18.27 -26.38
C ALA A 75 8.56 16.98 -26.53
N PHE A 76 7.60 16.95 -27.47
CA PHE A 76 6.83 15.73 -27.80
C PHE A 76 7.69 14.65 -28.48
N HIS A 77 8.81 15.04 -29.08
CA HIS A 77 9.77 14.14 -29.74
C HIS A 77 11.00 13.83 -28.89
N TYR A 78 10.96 14.16 -27.59
CA TYR A 78 12.07 14.00 -26.64
C TYR A 78 12.72 12.61 -26.73
N ASN A 79 11.93 11.53 -26.65
CA ASN A 79 12.43 10.16 -26.63
C ASN A 79 13.25 9.81 -27.90
N GLU A 80 12.89 10.35 -29.03
CA GLU A 80 13.64 10.14 -30.28
C GLU A 80 14.85 11.07 -30.37
N LEU A 81 14.67 12.36 -30.04
CA LEU A 81 15.74 13.36 -30.10
C LEU A 81 16.87 13.16 -29.07
N THR A 82 16.64 12.39 -28.01
CA THR A 82 17.69 12.00 -27.04
C THR A 82 18.58 10.86 -27.53
N GLN A 83 18.16 10.12 -28.57
CA GLN A 83 18.98 9.06 -29.19
C GLN A 83 20.25 9.64 -29.83
N GLU A 84 21.25 8.82 -30.04
CA GLU A 84 22.51 9.24 -30.70
C GLU A 84 22.29 9.59 -32.19
N SER A 85 21.42 8.84 -32.86
CA SER A 85 21.08 8.98 -34.27
C SER A 85 19.59 8.67 -34.54
N PRO A 86 19.04 9.10 -35.70
CA PRO A 86 17.67 8.76 -36.07
C PRO A 86 17.42 7.26 -36.08
N THR A 87 16.25 6.85 -35.57
CA THR A 87 15.85 5.44 -35.57
C THR A 87 15.30 5.02 -36.94
N SER A 88 15.37 3.72 -37.24
CA SER A 88 14.92 3.17 -38.54
C SER A 88 13.40 3.26 -38.75
N GLU A 89 12.62 3.49 -37.72
CA GLU A 89 11.16 3.53 -37.72
C GLU A 89 10.57 4.83 -37.16
N GLY A 90 11.44 5.76 -36.72
CA GLY A 90 11.05 7.02 -36.09
C GLY A 90 10.62 8.11 -37.10
N LEU A 91 10.20 9.24 -36.53
CA LEU A 91 9.81 10.45 -37.28
C LEU A 91 10.93 10.97 -38.19
N TYR A 92 12.20 10.81 -37.74
CA TYR A 92 13.38 11.30 -38.45
C TYR A 92 14.02 10.27 -39.38
N LYS A 93 13.32 9.16 -39.72
CA LYS A 93 13.79 8.19 -40.69
C LYS A 93 14.13 8.87 -42.01
N ASN A 94 15.37 8.71 -42.51
CA ASN A 94 15.92 9.37 -43.69
C ASN A 94 15.93 10.92 -43.66
N ARG A 95 15.84 11.50 -42.47
CA ARG A 95 15.83 12.98 -42.21
C ARG A 95 16.93 13.35 -41.24
N GLU A 96 18.13 12.83 -41.44
CA GLU A 96 19.25 12.96 -40.46
C GLU A 96 19.63 14.42 -40.19
N GLN A 97 19.65 15.28 -41.20
CA GLN A 97 19.98 16.71 -41.03
C GLN A 97 18.92 17.40 -40.14
N GLU A 98 17.64 17.14 -40.33
CA GLU A 98 16.56 17.70 -39.52
C GLU A 98 16.66 17.19 -38.07
N PHE A 99 16.97 15.90 -37.88
CA PHE A 99 17.19 15.33 -36.56
C PHE A 99 18.23 16.10 -35.75
N TYR A 100 19.40 16.35 -36.31
CA TYR A 100 20.46 17.07 -35.60
C TYR A 100 20.13 18.57 -35.38
N ILE A 101 19.39 19.20 -36.28
CA ILE A 101 18.91 20.59 -36.11
C ILE A 101 17.92 20.65 -34.95
N ASP A 102 16.92 19.76 -34.95
CA ASP A 102 15.88 19.71 -33.92
C ASP A 102 16.44 19.27 -32.56
N LYS A 103 17.39 18.34 -32.56
CA LYS A 103 18.14 17.95 -31.33
C LYS A 103 18.92 19.13 -30.74
N ALA A 104 19.60 19.91 -31.56
CA ALA A 104 20.32 21.11 -31.10
C ALA A 104 19.36 22.19 -30.58
N THR A 105 18.21 22.34 -31.23
CA THR A 105 17.15 23.28 -30.84
C THR A 105 16.51 22.86 -29.51
N LEU A 106 16.19 21.59 -29.35
CA LEU A 106 15.68 21.01 -28.10
C LEU A 106 16.65 21.25 -26.94
N LYS A 107 17.94 20.98 -27.16
CA LYS A 107 18.99 21.20 -26.16
C LYS A 107 19.12 22.68 -25.78
N SER A 108 19.08 23.55 -26.75
CA SER A 108 19.17 25.00 -26.51
C SER A 108 18.00 25.53 -25.66
N GLU A 109 16.79 25.06 -25.92
CA GLU A 109 15.62 25.40 -25.12
C GLU A 109 15.71 24.79 -23.69
N ALA A 110 16.17 23.55 -23.58
CA ALA A 110 16.41 22.89 -22.29
C ALA A 110 17.41 23.72 -21.44
N ASP A 111 18.51 24.18 -22.02
CA ASP A 111 19.52 24.99 -21.32
C ASP A 111 18.93 26.30 -20.76
N ILE A 112 18.01 26.96 -21.47
CA ILE A 112 17.34 28.17 -21.01
C ILE A 112 16.45 27.87 -19.81
N ARG A 113 15.57 26.83 -19.90
CA ARG A 113 14.64 26.47 -18.85
C ARG A 113 15.36 25.92 -17.61
N LEU A 114 16.43 25.14 -17.80
CA LEU A 114 17.31 24.69 -16.72
C LEU A 114 17.92 25.86 -15.94
N ASN A 115 18.34 26.97 -16.63
CA ASN A 115 18.83 28.14 -15.93
C ASN A 115 17.74 28.81 -15.08
N ILE A 116 16.50 28.88 -15.57
CA ILE A 116 15.36 29.38 -14.76
C ILE A 116 15.18 28.52 -13.49
N ILE A 117 15.06 27.19 -13.63
CA ILE A 117 14.91 26.29 -12.50
C ILE A 117 16.05 26.39 -11.50
N LYS A 118 17.29 26.42 -11.98
CA LYS A 118 18.48 26.56 -11.14
C LYS A 118 18.49 27.87 -10.33
N GLU A 119 18.12 28.99 -10.95
CA GLU A 119 18.11 30.30 -10.29
C GLU A 119 16.94 30.40 -9.27
N ILE A 120 15.77 29.83 -9.58
CA ILE A 120 14.65 29.71 -8.64
C ILE A 120 15.10 28.88 -7.44
N ARG A 121 15.63 27.68 -7.68
CA ARG A 121 16.12 26.79 -6.62
C ARG A 121 17.13 27.48 -5.71
N HIS A 122 18.13 28.14 -6.29
CA HIS A 122 19.17 28.84 -5.52
C HIS A 122 18.58 29.89 -4.55
N ARG A 123 17.50 30.56 -4.93
CA ARG A 123 16.83 31.58 -4.12
C ARG A 123 15.76 31.03 -3.19
N LEU A 124 15.29 29.83 -3.42
CA LEU A 124 14.43 29.09 -2.49
C LEU A 124 15.23 28.48 -1.34
N GLN A 125 16.53 28.27 -1.53
CA GLN A 125 17.41 27.73 -0.51
C GLN A 125 17.85 28.83 0.46
N GLY A 126 17.61 28.61 1.76
CA GLY A 126 18.14 29.44 2.83
C GLY A 126 19.54 28.99 3.25
N PRO A 127 20.11 29.65 4.29
CA PRO A 127 21.43 29.30 4.82
C PRO A 127 21.48 27.88 5.45
N ASP A 128 20.34 27.32 5.83
CA ASP A 128 20.19 25.95 6.29
C ASP A 128 18.87 25.34 5.81
N LYS A 129 18.67 24.02 6.03
CA LYS A 129 17.53 23.26 5.51
C LYS A 129 16.16 23.77 5.97
N ASN A 130 16.09 24.49 7.10
CA ASN A 130 14.83 24.87 7.73
C ASN A 130 14.57 26.38 7.65
N THR A 131 15.43 27.12 6.95
CA THR A 131 15.28 28.55 6.77
C THR A 131 14.87 28.90 5.35
N PRO A 132 13.88 29.79 5.19
CA PRO A 132 13.46 30.23 3.87
C PRO A 132 14.58 30.99 3.15
N GLY A 133 14.67 30.82 1.84
CA GLY A 133 15.51 31.62 0.98
C GLY A 133 14.83 32.96 0.60
N ALA A 134 15.53 33.79 -0.14
CA ALA A 134 15.05 35.12 -0.50
C ALA A 134 13.71 35.10 -1.29
N TRP A 135 13.44 34.05 -2.06
CA TRP A 135 12.25 33.94 -2.90
C TRP A 135 11.19 32.98 -2.32
N SER A 136 11.32 32.51 -1.09
CA SER A 136 10.40 31.57 -0.46
C SER A 136 8.97 32.09 -0.28
N GLU A 137 8.79 33.42 -0.24
CA GLU A 137 7.47 34.06 -0.09
C GLU A 137 6.68 34.18 -1.41
N PHE A 138 7.26 33.78 -2.54
CA PHE A 138 6.57 33.76 -3.82
C PHE A 138 5.72 32.49 -3.99
N GLU A 139 4.65 32.59 -4.76
CA GLU A 139 3.85 31.48 -5.26
C GLU A 139 4.50 30.93 -6.54
N TYR A 140 4.48 29.61 -6.67
CA TYR A 140 5.05 28.92 -7.83
C TYR A 140 3.99 28.07 -8.50
N ASP A 141 3.73 28.38 -9.78
CA ASP A 141 2.79 27.63 -10.62
C ASP A 141 3.53 27.04 -11.83
N PHE A 142 3.83 25.76 -11.75
CA PHE A 142 4.40 24.93 -12.81
C PHE A 142 3.37 23.95 -13.40
N SER A 143 2.09 24.14 -13.12
CA SER A 143 1.01 23.26 -13.58
C SER A 143 1.02 23.09 -15.11
N GLY A 144 0.75 21.88 -15.59
CA GLY A 144 0.73 21.56 -17.02
C GLY A 144 2.06 21.65 -17.76
N SER A 145 3.18 21.80 -17.03
CA SER A 145 4.52 21.93 -17.64
C SER A 145 5.00 20.64 -18.29
N ILE A 146 5.73 20.74 -19.40
CA ILE A 146 6.49 19.63 -19.97
C ILE A 146 7.98 19.87 -19.71
N PHE A 147 8.52 19.13 -18.76
CA PHE A 147 9.93 19.15 -18.42
C PHE A 147 10.68 18.08 -19.25
N PHE A 148 11.27 18.49 -20.33
CA PHE A 148 12.10 17.65 -21.23
C PHE A 148 13.59 17.75 -20.93
N TYR A 149 13.91 18.02 -19.67
CA TYR A 149 15.23 18.14 -19.07
C TYR A 149 15.15 17.74 -17.61
N PRO A 150 16.28 17.37 -16.97
CA PRO A 150 16.30 17.06 -15.56
C PRO A 150 15.80 18.22 -14.69
N VAL A 151 14.96 17.94 -13.70
CA VAL A 151 14.46 18.94 -12.76
C VAL A 151 15.12 18.73 -11.39
N ASP A 152 15.87 19.75 -10.94
CA ASP A 152 16.48 19.75 -9.61
C ASP A 152 15.94 20.95 -8.82
N LEU A 153 15.02 20.67 -7.89
CA LEU A 153 14.44 21.61 -6.94
C LEU A 153 14.69 21.14 -5.49
N THR A 154 15.83 20.48 -5.26
CA THR A 154 16.22 19.98 -3.94
C THR A 154 16.40 21.10 -2.93
N HIS A 155 16.06 20.81 -1.66
CA HIS A 155 16.22 21.73 -0.53
C HIS A 155 15.53 23.08 -0.71
N SER A 156 14.46 23.14 -1.48
CA SER A 156 13.67 24.34 -1.73
C SER A 156 12.68 24.58 -0.59
N TYR A 157 12.52 25.84 -0.19
CA TYR A 157 11.62 26.25 0.88
C TYR A 157 10.47 27.07 0.31
N TYR A 158 9.23 26.55 0.36
CA TYR A 158 8.02 27.18 -0.13
C TYR A 158 7.14 27.60 1.05
N THR A 159 6.94 28.93 1.27
CA THR A 159 6.03 29.41 2.33
C THR A 159 4.58 29.50 1.85
N LYS A 160 4.37 29.54 0.53
CA LYS A 160 3.07 29.59 -0.15
C LYS A 160 2.77 28.26 -0.83
N PRO A 161 1.53 28.03 -1.25
CA PRO A 161 1.21 26.86 -2.07
C PRO A 161 2.07 26.78 -3.33
N ALA A 162 2.41 25.55 -3.72
CA ALA A 162 3.21 25.28 -4.91
C ALA A 162 2.49 24.27 -5.80
N ALA A 163 2.23 24.64 -7.07
CA ALA A 163 1.53 23.82 -8.03
C ALA A 163 2.50 23.21 -9.06
N PHE A 164 2.50 21.86 -9.10
CA PHE A 164 3.28 21.04 -10.03
C PHE A 164 2.36 20.01 -10.75
N ASP A 165 1.05 20.20 -10.62
CA ASP A 165 0.02 19.31 -11.12
C ASP A 165 -0.04 19.24 -12.66
N ASN A 166 -0.60 18.16 -13.20
CA ASN A 166 -0.73 17.96 -14.65
C ASN A 166 0.59 18.07 -15.43
N ALA A 167 1.73 17.84 -14.77
CA ALA A 167 3.05 18.02 -15.37
C ALA A 167 3.59 16.71 -15.96
N VAL A 168 4.44 16.85 -17.00
CA VAL A 168 5.12 15.73 -17.64
C VAL A 168 6.62 15.89 -17.48
N TYR A 169 7.25 14.97 -16.77
CA TYR A 169 8.69 14.92 -16.58
C TYR A 169 9.28 13.85 -17.49
N LYS A 170 10.03 14.24 -18.52
CA LYS A 170 10.62 13.30 -19.49
C LYS A 170 11.95 12.71 -19.01
N ASP A 171 12.57 13.34 -18.03
CA ASP A 171 13.84 12.93 -17.40
C ASP A 171 13.62 12.83 -15.87
N TRP A 172 14.69 12.60 -15.09
CA TRP A 172 14.59 12.55 -13.65
C TRP A 172 14.14 13.88 -13.03
N ALA A 173 13.43 13.77 -11.90
CA ALA A 173 12.97 14.92 -11.12
C ALA A 173 13.32 14.75 -9.64
N ASN A 174 13.98 15.75 -9.06
CA ASN A 174 14.41 15.71 -7.67
C ASN A 174 13.88 16.91 -6.89
N PHE A 175 13.02 16.64 -5.92
CA PHE A 175 12.39 17.57 -4.98
C PHE A 175 12.83 17.31 -3.53
N SER A 176 13.81 16.44 -3.31
CA SER A 176 14.17 15.94 -1.99
C SER A 176 14.68 17.02 -1.05
N GLY A 177 14.47 16.81 0.25
CA GLY A 177 14.89 17.71 1.31
C GLY A 177 14.15 19.04 1.33
N SER A 178 13.05 19.17 0.63
CA SER A 178 12.30 20.42 0.48
C SER A 178 11.27 20.64 1.59
N HIS A 179 10.88 21.88 1.79
CA HIS A 179 9.93 22.30 2.83
C HIS A 179 8.75 23.04 2.22
N TYR A 180 7.55 22.51 2.38
CA TYR A 180 6.30 23.06 1.88
C TYR A 180 5.43 23.49 3.07
N CYS A 181 5.30 24.83 3.29
CA CYS A 181 4.46 25.37 4.35
C CYS A 181 2.98 25.45 3.94
N GLY A 182 2.72 25.75 2.67
CA GLY A 182 1.40 25.68 2.06
C GLY A 182 1.14 24.32 1.41
N ASP A 183 0.00 24.19 0.73
CA ASP A 183 -0.35 22.98 0.01
C ASP A 183 0.62 22.74 -1.15
N ALA A 184 0.92 21.47 -1.41
CA ALA A 184 1.81 21.05 -2.48
C ALA A 184 1.06 20.06 -3.40
N ASP A 185 0.80 20.48 -4.64
CA ASP A 185 0.05 19.72 -5.62
C ASP A 185 0.99 19.17 -6.71
N PHE A 186 1.16 17.85 -6.72
CA PHE A 186 1.92 17.07 -7.70
C PHE A 186 1.03 16.08 -8.46
N SER A 187 -0.28 16.24 -8.35
CA SER A 187 -1.26 15.31 -8.89
C SER A 187 -1.31 15.30 -10.42
N TYR A 188 -1.93 14.27 -10.99
CA TYR A 188 -2.17 14.14 -12.43
C TYR A 188 -0.90 14.21 -13.29
N SER A 189 0.25 13.74 -12.77
CA SER A 189 1.55 13.95 -13.39
C SER A 189 2.18 12.65 -13.92
N ASP A 190 2.98 12.77 -14.98
CA ASP A 190 3.70 11.64 -15.60
C ASP A 190 5.21 11.81 -15.40
N TYR A 191 5.80 10.90 -14.63
CA TYR A 191 7.22 10.87 -14.30
C TYR A 191 7.93 9.80 -15.12
N GLY A 192 8.61 10.20 -16.20
CA GLY A 192 9.29 9.29 -17.12
C GLY A 192 10.63 8.74 -16.61
N GLY A 193 11.32 9.47 -15.73
CA GLY A 193 12.58 9.08 -15.07
C GLY A 193 12.40 8.79 -13.59
N ASP A 194 13.53 8.60 -12.88
CA ASP A 194 13.53 8.46 -11.43
C ASP A 194 13.08 9.75 -10.76
N THR A 195 12.28 9.64 -9.71
CA THR A 195 11.73 10.79 -8.99
C THR A 195 12.01 10.67 -7.50
N ASP A 196 12.50 11.78 -6.90
CA ASP A 196 12.90 11.81 -5.50
C ASP A 196 12.18 12.95 -4.75
N PHE A 197 11.30 12.60 -3.81
CA PHE A 197 10.61 13.48 -2.87
C PHE A 197 11.07 13.24 -1.42
N SER A 198 12.11 12.46 -1.22
CA SER A 198 12.55 12.01 0.09
C SER A 198 13.03 13.15 1.00
N TYR A 199 13.05 12.88 2.31
CA TYR A 199 13.51 13.85 3.33
C TYR A 199 12.76 15.19 3.34
N SER A 200 11.57 15.26 2.77
CA SER A 200 10.79 16.48 2.63
C SER A 200 9.80 16.68 3.78
N THR A 201 9.42 17.92 4.02
CA THR A 201 8.42 18.27 5.04
C THR A 201 7.25 18.99 4.39
N TYR A 202 6.06 18.44 4.54
CA TYR A 202 4.80 19.01 4.07
C TYR A 202 3.99 19.46 5.28
N GLN A 203 3.80 20.79 5.45
CA GLN A 203 2.98 21.36 6.52
C GLN A 203 1.53 21.56 6.10
N GLY A 204 1.28 21.85 4.81
CA GLY A 204 -0.03 21.82 4.17
C GLY A 204 -0.40 20.44 3.64
N GLU A 205 -1.51 20.34 2.91
CA GLU A 205 -1.90 19.11 2.22
C GLU A 205 -0.91 18.77 1.10
N ALA A 206 -0.65 17.48 0.88
CA ALA A 206 0.23 16.98 -0.18
C ALA A 206 -0.55 16.03 -1.10
N ASP A 207 -0.67 16.39 -2.38
CA ASP A 207 -1.44 15.64 -3.37
C ASP A 207 -0.53 15.07 -4.47
N PHE A 208 -0.50 13.74 -4.61
CA PHE A 208 0.28 13.00 -5.61
C PHE A 208 -0.60 12.04 -6.44
N ARG A 209 -1.93 12.13 -6.31
CA ARG A 209 -2.87 11.19 -6.94
C ARG A 209 -2.86 11.26 -8.46
N GLU A 210 -3.41 10.20 -9.10
CA GLU A 210 -3.51 10.04 -10.56
C GLU A 210 -2.18 10.26 -11.29
N SER A 211 -1.07 9.83 -10.66
CA SER A 211 0.27 10.02 -11.18
C SER A 211 0.89 8.69 -11.64
N ALA A 212 1.69 8.75 -12.71
CA ALA A 212 2.35 7.60 -13.29
C ALA A 212 3.87 7.71 -13.15
N TYR A 213 4.47 6.78 -12.38
CA TYR A 213 5.90 6.72 -12.15
C TYR A 213 6.51 5.57 -12.96
N GLN A 214 7.30 5.91 -14.00
CA GLN A 214 7.95 4.93 -14.86
C GLN A 214 9.26 4.44 -14.24
N GLY A 215 10.06 5.35 -13.66
CA GLY A 215 11.28 5.10 -12.91
C GLY A 215 11.00 4.84 -11.43
N ARG A 216 12.07 4.78 -10.61
CA ARG A 216 11.96 4.68 -9.16
C ARG A 216 11.31 5.95 -8.59
N ALA A 217 10.40 5.77 -7.63
CA ALA A 217 9.78 6.86 -6.89
C ALA A 217 10.17 6.76 -5.40
N ASP A 218 10.83 7.81 -4.87
CA ASP A 218 11.31 7.84 -3.48
C ASP A 218 10.60 8.94 -2.70
N PHE A 219 9.75 8.55 -1.74
CA PHE A 219 9.04 9.42 -0.80
C PHE A 219 9.51 9.20 0.64
N SER A 220 10.57 8.44 0.84
CA SER A 220 11.00 7.98 2.14
C SER A 220 11.49 9.10 3.05
N ARG A 221 11.44 8.86 4.37
CA ARG A 221 11.96 9.76 5.40
C ARG A 221 11.35 11.15 5.38
N SER A 222 10.12 11.24 4.91
CA SER A 222 9.38 12.50 4.79
C SER A 222 8.37 12.68 5.93
N THR A 223 8.00 13.92 6.20
CA THR A 223 7.03 14.28 7.24
C THR A 223 5.85 14.99 6.61
N TYR A 224 4.66 14.43 6.79
CA TYR A 224 3.40 15.00 6.34
C TYR A 224 2.59 15.42 7.58
N LYS A 225 2.35 16.73 7.75
CA LYS A 225 1.63 17.26 8.93
C LYS A 225 0.12 17.25 8.77
N GLN A 226 -0.34 17.37 7.54
CA GLN A 226 -1.74 17.28 7.16
C GLN A 226 -1.96 16.11 6.21
N LYS A 227 -3.13 16.03 5.61
CA LYS A 227 -3.53 14.95 4.71
C LYS A 227 -2.52 14.77 3.56
N ALA A 228 -2.16 13.50 3.30
CA ALA A 228 -1.34 13.13 2.16
C ALA A 228 -2.09 12.13 1.28
N VAL A 229 -2.27 12.45 0.00
CA VAL A 229 -3.00 11.61 -0.95
C VAL A 229 -2.06 11.17 -2.06
N PHE A 230 -1.75 9.86 -2.09
CA PHE A 230 -0.92 9.28 -3.14
C PHE A 230 -1.76 8.60 -4.22
N SER A 231 -2.99 8.25 -3.89
CA SER A 231 -3.94 7.60 -4.77
C SER A 231 -5.31 7.54 -4.10
N ASP A 232 -6.37 7.48 -4.87
CA ASP A 232 -7.72 7.21 -4.36
C ASP A 232 -8.55 6.39 -5.38
N PHE A 233 -9.82 6.10 -5.06
CA PHE A 233 -10.70 5.31 -5.93
C PHE A 233 -10.98 5.98 -7.28
N ILE A 234 -11.03 7.30 -7.32
CA ILE A 234 -11.37 8.08 -8.52
C ILE A 234 -10.11 8.29 -9.37
N SER A 235 -8.98 8.53 -8.69
CA SER A 235 -7.73 8.97 -9.26
C SER A 235 -6.56 8.06 -8.84
N PRO A 236 -6.51 6.81 -9.36
CA PRO A 236 -5.50 5.82 -8.98
C PRO A 236 -4.13 6.12 -9.58
N SER A 237 -3.08 5.91 -8.78
CA SER A 237 -1.69 6.07 -9.21
C SER A 237 -1.03 4.75 -9.61
N THR A 238 -0.03 4.83 -10.48
CA THR A 238 0.71 3.67 -10.97
C THR A 238 2.21 3.82 -10.81
N TYR A 239 2.84 2.84 -10.14
CA TYR A 239 4.28 2.73 -9.91
C TYR A 239 4.81 1.53 -10.69
N LYS A 240 5.52 1.78 -11.80
CA LYS A 240 6.03 0.70 -12.67
C LYS A 240 7.37 0.12 -12.19
N SER A 241 8.13 0.90 -11.44
CA SER A 241 9.38 0.48 -10.82
C SER A 241 9.22 0.47 -9.30
N ASP A 242 10.34 0.46 -8.55
CA ASP A 242 10.31 0.44 -7.10
C ASP A 242 9.78 1.78 -6.54
N ALA A 243 8.97 1.69 -5.48
CA ALA A 243 8.43 2.83 -4.76
C ALA A 243 8.78 2.73 -3.27
N ASP A 244 9.38 3.78 -2.71
CA ASP A 244 9.86 3.81 -1.33
C ASP A 244 9.13 4.92 -0.54
N PHE A 245 8.31 4.51 0.45
CA PHE A 245 7.57 5.37 1.38
C PHE A 245 8.05 5.16 2.82
N SER A 246 9.16 4.47 3.01
CA SER A 246 9.61 3.99 4.30
C SER A 246 10.10 5.11 5.22
N ASN A 247 10.11 4.82 6.52
CA ASN A 247 10.65 5.71 7.56
C ASN A 247 9.98 7.10 7.58
N SER A 248 8.73 7.20 7.17
CA SER A 248 8.00 8.46 7.05
C SER A 248 7.00 8.67 8.19
N ASP A 249 6.68 9.93 8.48
CA ASP A 249 5.76 10.32 9.54
C ASP A 249 4.54 11.03 8.95
N TYR A 250 3.38 10.35 9.02
CA TYR A 250 2.10 10.83 8.53
C TYR A 250 1.25 11.32 9.70
N GLY A 251 1.12 12.63 9.84
CA GLY A 251 0.44 13.29 10.96
C GLY A 251 -1.08 13.29 10.89
N ASP A 252 -1.65 13.05 9.73
CA ASP A 252 -3.09 13.01 9.45
C ASP A 252 -3.41 11.85 8.49
N ASP A 253 -4.64 11.80 7.96
CA ASP A 253 -5.08 10.75 7.05
C ASP A 253 -4.20 10.64 5.81
N THR A 254 -3.89 9.38 5.44
CA THR A 254 -3.04 9.09 4.30
C THR A 254 -3.70 8.07 3.39
N ASP A 255 -3.81 8.40 2.09
CA ASP A 255 -4.49 7.54 1.13
C ASP A 255 -3.55 7.02 0.03
N PHE A 256 -3.39 5.68 -0.02
CA PHE A 256 -2.70 4.91 -1.04
C PHE A 256 -3.65 3.96 -1.76
N SER A 257 -4.97 4.12 -1.59
CA SER A 257 -5.97 3.17 -2.09
C SER A 257 -5.94 3.05 -3.61
N TYR A 258 -6.26 1.85 -4.09
CA TYR A 258 -6.38 1.52 -5.51
C TYR A 258 -5.11 1.75 -6.34
N SER A 259 -3.96 1.98 -5.70
CA SER A 259 -2.67 2.07 -6.37
C SER A 259 -2.23 0.76 -7.00
N THR A 260 -1.46 0.85 -8.08
CA THR A 260 -0.82 -0.30 -8.72
C THR A 260 0.70 -0.20 -8.58
N TYR A 261 1.30 -1.18 -7.91
CA TYR A 261 2.75 -1.30 -7.73
C TYR A 261 3.26 -2.51 -8.50
N GLN A 262 4.08 -2.28 -9.53
CA GLN A 262 4.66 -3.34 -10.34
C GLN A 262 6.03 -3.79 -9.83
N GLY A 263 6.83 -2.86 -9.30
CA GLY A 263 8.10 -3.13 -8.61
C GLY A 263 7.91 -3.43 -7.12
N ARG A 264 8.99 -3.35 -6.35
CA ARG A 264 8.94 -3.42 -4.89
C ARG A 264 8.30 -2.15 -4.33
N ALA A 265 7.40 -2.31 -3.33
CA ALA A 265 6.86 -1.20 -2.56
C ALA A 265 7.32 -1.30 -1.10
N ASP A 266 7.90 -0.23 -0.55
CA ASP A 266 8.45 -0.21 0.80
C ASP A 266 7.74 0.86 1.65
N PHE A 267 6.96 0.43 2.66
CA PHE A 267 6.24 1.29 3.61
C PHE A 267 6.70 1.08 5.05
N ARG A 268 7.76 0.32 5.27
CA ARG A 268 8.22 -0.11 6.60
C ARG A 268 8.67 1.05 7.48
N ALA A 269 8.65 0.79 8.80
CA ALA A 269 9.16 1.69 9.82
C ALA A 269 8.54 3.09 9.80
N SER A 270 7.29 3.20 9.35
CA SER A 270 6.55 4.46 9.23
C SER A 270 5.51 4.62 10.35
N THR A 271 5.15 5.86 10.65
CA THR A 271 4.13 6.19 11.64
C THR A 271 2.94 6.87 10.98
N TYR A 272 1.75 6.33 11.21
CA TYR A 272 0.47 6.86 10.74
C TYR A 272 -0.35 7.32 11.94
N ALA A 273 -0.53 8.63 12.11
CA ALA A 273 -1.30 9.18 13.22
C ALA A 273 -2.81 9.22 12.92
N GLY A 274 -3.19 9.53 11.68
CA GLY A 274 -4.55 9.43 11.15
C GLY A 274 -4.88 8.05 10.59
N GLU A 275 -5.92 7.96 9.77
CA GLU A 275 -6.29 6.73 9.09
C GLU A 275 -5.32 6.44 7.92
N ALA A 276 -4.91 5.18 7.74
CA ALA A 276 -4.05 4.73 6.66
C ALA A 276 -4.84 3.83 5.69
N TYR A 277 -5.06 4.30 4.47
CA TYR A 277 -5.84 3.61 3.46
C TYR A 277 -4.96 2.98 2.40
N HIS A 278 -4.99 1.64 2.30
CA HIS A 278 -4.36 0.82 1.25
C HIS A 278 -5.38 -0.08 0.53
N ARG A 279 -6.67 0.28 0.65
CA ARG A 279 -7.78 -0.52 0.16
C ARG A 279 -7.72 -0.70 -1.36
N GLY A 280 -7.97 -1.93 -1.82
CA GLY A 280 -8.12 -2.22 -3.25
C GLY A 280 -6.85 -2.10 -4.09
N SER A 281 -5.68 -1.95 -3.45
CA SER A 281 -4.40 -1.80 -4.13
C SER A 281 -3.88 -3.13 -4.67
N SER A 282 -3.09 -3.06 -5.74
CA SER A 282 -2.49 -4.22 -6.41
C SER A 282 -0.96 -4.16 -6.34
N TYR A 283 -0.35 -5.19 -5.73
CA TYR A 283 1.09 -5.32 -5.58
C TYR A 283 1.56 -6.54 -6.37
N THR A 284 2.24 -6.29 -7.51
CA THR A 284 2.81 -7.37 -8.34
C THR A 284 4.16 -7.82 -7.79
N GLY A 285 4.99 -6.88 -7.34
CA GLY A 285 6.24 -7.13 -6.64
C GLY A 285 6.05 -7.42 -5.16
N THR A 286 7.15 -7.46 -4.41
CA THR A 286 7.12 -7.60 -2.95
C THR A 286 6.69 -6.28 -2.29
N VAL A 287 5.96 -6.38 -1.18
CA VAL A 287 5.61 -5.19 -0.38
C VAL A 287 5.98 -5.39 1.08
N ASP A 288 6.51 -4.33 1.69
CA ASP A 288 6.96 -4.33 3.08
C ASP A 288 6.27 -3.23 3.89
N PHE A 289 5.41 -3.61 4.84
CA PHE A 289 4.72 -2.75 5.81
C PHE A 289 5.24 -2.97 7.25
N SER A 290 6.33 -3.70 7.41
CA SER A 290 6.82 -4.14 8.72
C SER A 290 7.28 -2.99 9.61
N ASP A 291 7.35 -3.27 10.91
CA ASP A 291 7.87 -2.36 11.94
C ASP A 291 7.17 -0.99 12.02
N SER A 292 5.95 -0.88 11.48
CA SER A 292 5.19 0.36 11.39
C SER A 292 4.21 0.54 12.56
N VAL A 293 3.84 1.80 12.82
CA VAL A 293 2.90 2.17 13.88
C VAL A 293 1.68 2.85 13.31
N TYR A 294 0.53 2.19 13.40
CA TYR A 294 -0.77 2.72 13.00
C TYR A 294 -1.54 3.16 14.25
N ARG A 295 -1.72 4.47 14.43
CA ARG A 295 -2.46 5.04 15.56
C ARG A 295 -3.95 5.18 15.27
N GLY A 296 -4.30 5.57 14.03
CA GLY A 296 -5.64 5.51 13.49
C GLY A 296 -5.96 4.16 12.83
N ARG A 297 -7.13 4.04 12.20
CA ARG A 297 -7.52 2.81 11.50
C ARG A 297 -6.57 2.49 10.35
N ALA A 298 -6.24 1.22 10.19
CA ALA A 298 -5.40 0.72 9.10
C ALA A 298 -6.24 -0.17 8.17
N ILE A 299 -6.40 0.25 6.91
CA ILE A 299 -7.35 -0.38 5.97
C ILE A 299 -6.60 -0.96 4.77
N PHE A 300 -6.35 -2.29 4.81
CA PHE A 300 -5.67 -3.07 3.77
C PHE A 300 -6.62 -4.01 3.02
N SER A 301 -7.91 -3.82 3.20
CA SER A 301 -8.92 -4.72 2.67
C SER A 301 -9.04 -4.69 1.14
N ARG A 302 -9.49 -5.82 0.54
CA ARG A 302 -9.73 -5.97 -0.91
C ARG A 302 -8.49 -5.76 -1.77
N ALA A 303 -7.32 -5.91 -1.20
CA ALA A 303 -6.05 -5.77 -1.89
C ALA A 303 -5.54 -7.10 -2.47
N THR A 304 -4.72 -7.03 -3.51
CA THR A 304 -4.12 -8.20 -4.15
C THR A 304 -2.61 -8.13 -4.06
N TYR A 305 -2.01 -9.13 -3.42
CA TYR A 305 -0.57 -9.26 -3.21
C TYR A 305 -0.06 -10.46 -4.01
N GLN A 306 0.52 -10.21 -5.18
CA GLN A 306 1.08 -11.27 -6.05
C GLN A 306 2.51 -11.65 -5.65
N GLY A 307 3.23 -10.76 -4.99
CA GLY A 307 4.50 -11.04 -4.32
C GLY A 307 4.31 -11.31 -2.83
N LYS A 308 5.43 -11.42 -2.10
CA LYS A 308 5.40 -11.51 -0.63
C LYS A 308 4.93 -10.20 -0.02
N ALA A 309 3.98 -10.27 0.93
CA ALA A 309 3.51 -9.16 1.74
C ALA A 309 3.98 -9.32 3.20
N ASN A 310 4.76 -8.36 3.68
CA ASN A 310 5.31 -8.36 5.03
C ASN A 310 4.66 -7.27 5.90
N PHE A 311 3.91 -7.68 6.94
CA PHE A 311 3.28 -6.82 7.94
C PHE A 311 3.85 -7.05 9.35
N SER A 312 4.95 -7.80 9.47
CA SER A 312 5.48 -8.27 10.74
C SER A 312 5.99 -7.13 11.62
N GLY A 313 5.99 -7.34 12.93
CA GLY A 313 6.55 -6.40 13.91
C GLY A 313 5.75 -5.11 14.11
N SER A 314 4.61 -4.96 13.46
CA SER A 314 3.83 -3.72 13.43
C SER A 314 2.89 -3.57 14.62
N ARG A 315 2.51 -2.32 14.93
CA ARG A 315 1.61 -1.98 16.03
C ARG A 315 0.38 -1.26 15.52
N TYR A 316 -0.79 -1.87 15.71
CA TYR A 316 -2.09 -1.32 15.37
C TYR A 316 -2.81 -0.88 16.64
N GLN A 317 -2.98 0.43 16.85
CA GLN A 317 -3.59 0.98 18.05
C GLN A 317 -5.10 1.12 17.93
N ASP A 318 -5.61 1.24 16.70
CA ASP A 318 -7.03 1.23 16.35
C ASP A 318 -7.34 0.02 15.44
N GLU A 319 -8.55 -0.04 14.89
CA GLU A 319 -9.02 -1.16 14.05
C GLU A 319 -8.09 -1.40 12.85
N ALA A 320 -7.85 -2.67 12.55
CA ALA A 320 -7.03 -3.10 11.41
C ALA A 320 -7.83 -4.05 10.52
N HIS A 321 -8.02 -3.67 9.26
CA HIS A 321 -8.87 -4.36 8.30
C HIS A 321 -8.06 -4.94 7.14
N PHE A 322 -7.99 -6.28 7.07
CA PHE A 322 -7.29 -7.04 6.03
C PHE A 322 -8.24 -7.93 5.21
N TYR A 323 -9.53 -7.85 5.43
CA TYR A 323 -10.55 -8.73 4.89
C TYR A 323 -10.70 -8.66 3.36
N PHE A 324 -11.21 -9.74 2.75
CA PHE A 324 -11.42 -9.90 1.30
C PHE A 324 -10.16 -9.68 0.47
N SER A 325 -8.98 -9.96 1.00
CA SER A 325 -7.70 -9.78 0.32
C SER A 325 -7.13 -11.10 -0.19
N THR A 326 -6.27 -11.02 -1.19
CA THR A 326 -5.58 -12.19 -1.74
C THR A 326 -4.09 -12.05 -1.57
N TYR A 327 -3.45 -13.05 -0.97
CA TYR A 327 -2.01 -13.06 -0.66
C TYR A 327 -1.34 -14.25 -1.34
N GLN A 328 -0.23 -14.03 -2.04
CA GLN A 328 0.65 -15.11 -2.48
C GLN A 328 1.46 -15.69 -1.31
N GLU A 329 2.03 -14.82 -0.47
CA GLU A 329 2.70 -15.14 0.79
C GLU A 329 2.48 -13.97 1.74
N ALA A 330 2.12 -14.22 3.02
CA ALA A 330 1.84 -13.16 3.99
C ALA A 330 2.52 -13.41 5.34
N ASP A 331 3.18 -12.39 5.87
CA ASP A 331 3.79 -12.40 7.19
C ASP A 331 3.17 -11.31 8.08
N PHE A 332 2.36 -11.71 9.06
CA PHE A 332 1.75 -10.85 10.09
C PHE A 332 2.35 -11.11 11.47
N SER A 333 3.47 -11.82 11.53
CA SER A 333 4.04 -12.31 12.78
C SER A 333 4.55 -11.19 13.69
N CYS A 334 4.65 -11.48 14.98
CA CYS A 334 5.23 -10.58 15.98
C CYS A 334 4.54 -9.22 16.10
N SER A 335 3.29 -9.10 15.68
CA SER A 335 2.52 -7.85 15.63
C SER A 335 1.60 -7.68 16.85
N ALA A 336 1.24 -6.42 17.15
CA ALA A 336 0.39 -6.09 18.29
C ALA A 336 -0.86 -5.32 17.85
N TYR A 337 -2.03 -5.90 18.09
CA TYR A 337 -3.33 -5.35 17.74
C TYR A 337 -4.08 -4.95 19.02
N GLN A 338 -4.41 -3.66 19.17
CA GLN A 338 -5.07 -3.15 20.39
C GLN A 338 -6.60 -3.09 20.26
N ALA A 339 -7.11 -2.91 19.06
CA ALA A 339 -8.54 -2.90 18.73
C ALA A 339 -8.93 -4.10 17.87
N LEU A 340 -10.17 -4.12 17.37
CA LEU A 340 -10.69 -5.17 16.50
C LEU A 340 -9.79 -5.34 15.26
N THR A 341 -9.48 -6.59 14.95
CA THR A 341 -8.69 -6.93 13.78
C THR A 341 -9.44 -7.94 12.92
N ASP A 342 -9.59 -7.63 11.65
CA ASP A 342 -10.40 -8.41 10.72
C ASP A 342 -9.55 -8.90 9.53
N PHE A 343 -9.32 -10.23 9.48
CA PHE A 343 -8.65 -10.96 8.40
C PHE A 343 -9.62 -11.83 7.60
N SER A 344 -10.91 -11.70 7.84
CA SER A 344 -11.93 -12.60 7.33
C SER A 344 -12.03 -12.64 5.81
N TYR A 345 -12.55 -13.73 5.28
CA TYR A 345 -12.84 -13.92 3.86
C TYR A 345 -11.66 -13.67 2.93
N SER A 346 -10.44 -13.91 3.40
CA SER A 346 -9.21 -13.70 2.64
C SER A 346 -8.66 -15.03 2.10
N THR A 347 -7.93 -14.95 0.99
CA THR A 347 -7.31 -16.11 0.36
C THR A 347 -5.79 -16.02 0.47
N TYR A 348 -5.18 -17.03 1.12
CA TYR A 348 -3.73 -17.17 1.25
C TYR A 348 -3.29 -18.35 0.37
N ARG A 349 -2.67 -18.05 -0.78
CA ARG A 349 -2.24 -19.06 -1.76
C ARG A 349 -0.96 -19.79 -1.34
N GLY A 350 -0.05 -19.08 -0.69
CA GLY A 350 1.17 -19.61 -0.09
C GLY A 350 1.14 -19.51 1.42
N ALA A 351 2.30 -19.46 2.03
CA ALA A 351 2.48 -19.41 3.48
C ALA A 351 1.80 -18.21 4.14
N ALA A 352 1.12 -18.44 5.27
CA ALA A 352 0.48 -17.42 6.08
C ALA A 352 0.99 -17.50 7.53
N ASP A 353 1.72 -16.47 7.96
CA ASP A 353 2.37 -16.44 9.27
C ASP A 353 1.75 -15.37 10.19
N PHE A 354 1.05 -15.80 11.23
CA PHE A 354 0.43 -14.95 12.27
C PHE A 354 1.02 -15.22 13.66
N ARG A 355 2.12 -15.94 13.75
CA ARG A 355 2.70 -16.41 15.03
C ARG A 355 3.19 -15.26 15.91
N ARG A 356 3.21 -15.53 17.23
CA ARG A 356 3.76 -14.63 18.26
C ARG A 356 3.13 -13.24 18.27
N SER A 357 1.89 -13.13 17.86
CA SER A 357 1.14 -11.88 17.81
C SER A 357 0.23 -11.71 19.02
N ALA A 358 -0.07 -10.46 19.39
CA ALA A 358 -0.88 -10.13 20.54
C ALA A 358 -2.14 -9.38 20.14
N TYR A 359 -3.31 -10.03 20.35
CA TYR A 359 -4.62 -9.47 20.06
C TYR A 359 -5.32 -9.07 21.37
N ARG A 360 -5.50 -7.75 21.60
CA ARG A 360 -6.13 -7.25 22.82
C ARG A 360 -7.64 -7.16 22.74
N ALA A 361 -8.20 -6.99 21.55
CA ALA A 361 -9.64 -7.05 21.28
C ALA A 361 -10.01 -8.31 20.51
N GLY A 362 -11.15 -8.35 19.82
CA GLY A 362 -11.53 -9.46 18.97
C GLY A 362 -10.62 -9.61 17.75
N ALA A 363 -10.39 -10.85 17.33
CA ALA A 363 -9.68 -11.15 16.09
C ALA A 363 -10.53 -12.07 15.23
N ASP A 364 -10.81 -11.67 14.00
CA ASP A 364 -11.66 -12.40 13.07
C ASP A 364 -10.86 -12.92 11.88
N PHE A 365 -10.83 -14.25 11.73
CA PHE A 365 -10.20 -14.98 10.63
C PHE A 365 -11.22 -15.81 9.84
N CYS A 366 -12.52 -15.62 10.10
CA CYS A 366 -13.56 -16.48 9.57
C CYS A 366 -13.63 -16.51 8.04
N GLY A 367 -14.13 -17.59 7.50
CA GLY A 367 -14.39 -17.73 6.07
C GLY A 367 -13.17 -17.63 5.17
N SER A 368 -11.96 -17.77 5.71
CA SER A 368 -10.71 -17.63 4.98
C SER A 368 -10.19 -18.94 4.40
N GLU A 369 -9.47 -18.88 3.29
CA GLU A 369 -8.88 -20.01 2.59
C GLU A 369 -7.35 -19.96 2.69
N TYR A 370 -6.75 -20.97 3.32
CA TYR A 370 -5.30 -21.16 3.46
C TYR A 370 -4.88 -22.38 2.65
N ARG A 371 -4.26 -22.18 1.49
CA ARG A 371 -3.91 -23.29 0.57
C ARG A 371 -2.65 -24.03 0.98
N GLU A 372 -1.67 -23.28 1.49
CA GLU A 372 -0.44 -23.80 2.04
C GLU A 372 -0.48 -23.76 3.58
N TRP A 373 0.66 -23.83 4.24
CA TRP A 373 0.71 -23.83 5.69
C TRP A 373 0.29 -22.48 6.29
N ALA A 374 -0.44 -22.55 7.40
CA ALA A 374 -0.84 -21.40 8.19
C ALA A 374 -0.40 -21.58 9.65
N THR A 375 0.26 -20.59 10.23
CA THR A 375 0.67 -20.64 11.64
C THR A 375 0.14 -19.45 12.44
N PHE A 376 -0.50 -19.77 13.56
CA PHE A 376 -1.03 -18.85 14.56
C PHE A 376 -0.33 -19.06 15.92
N SER A 377 0.73 -19.85 15.95
CA SER A 377 1.35 -20.38 17.16
C SER A 377 2.03 -19.32 18.02
N GLY A 378 2.06 -19.54 19.32
CA GLY A 378 2.69 -18.64 20.29
C GLY A 378 1.98 -17.31 20.47
N SER A 379 0.75 -17.18 20.02
CA SER A 379 -0.03 -15.94 20.04
C SER A 379 -0.92 -15.81 21.28
N THR A 380 -1.30 -14.57 21.62
CA THR A 380 -2.16 -14.29 22.76
C THR A 380 -3.43 -13.57 22.33
N TYR A 381 -4.59 -14.16 22.60
CA TYR A 381 -5.91 -13.61 22.32
C TYR A 381 -6.59 -13.23 23.65
N GLN A 382 -6.74 -11.93 23.93
CA GLN A 382 -7.31 -11.46 25.20
C GLN A 382 -8.84 -11.42 25.19
N ARG A 383 -9.45 -11.36 24.01
CA ARG A 383 -10.89 -11.45 23.78
C ARG A 383 -11.21 -12.67 22.90
N TRP A 384 -12.34 -12.68 22.22
CA TRP A 384 -12.71 -13.74 21.31
C TRP A 384 -11.80 -13.79 20.08
N VAL A 385 -11.60 -14.97 19.56
CA VAL A 385 -11.01 -15.19 18.25
C VAL A 385 -11.90 -16.13 17.45
N ASN A 386 -12.06 -15.81 16.19
CA ASN A 386 -12.94 -16.53 15.28
C ASN A 386 -12.15 -17.10 14.10
N PHE A 387 -12.15 -18.41 13.95
CA PHE A 387 -11.58 -19.18 12.84
C PHE A 387 -12.65 -20.00 12.12
N ASP A 388 -13.95 -19.72 12.39
CA ASP A 388 -15.03 -20.52 11.86
C ASP A 388 -15.10 -20.48 10.33
N ASN A 389 -15.74 -21.51 9.76
CA ASN A 389 -16.02 -21.59 8.33
C ASN A 389 -14.79 -21.39 7.42
N SER A 390 -13.58 -21.65 7.93
CA SER A 390 -12.32 -21.50 7.21
C SER A 390 -11.82 -22.82 6.61
N VAL A 391 -11.07 -22.74 5.52
CA VAL A 391 -10.50 -23.91 4.84
C VAL A 391 -8.98 -23.89 4.92
N TYR A 392 -8.40 -24.96 5.47
CA TYR A 392 -6.96 -25.17 5.58
C TYR A 392 -6.56 -26.34 4.67
N GLY A 393 -5.99 -26.03 3.51
CA GLY A 393 -5.58 -27.01 2.49
C GLY A 393 -4.35 -27.81 2.88
N SER A 394 -3.50 -27.28 3.78
CA SER A 394 -2.30 -27.92 4.27
C SER A 394 -2.22 -27.84 5.79
N TRP A 395 -1.03 -27.85 6.36
CA TRP A 395 -0.79 -27.84 7.80
C TRP A 395 -1.24 -26.53 8.47
N ALA A 396 -1.93 -26.63 9.62
CA ALA A 396 -2.36 -25.52 10.46
C ALA A 396 -1.80 -25.63 11.88
N ASP A 397 -1.03 -24.63 12.33
CA ASP A 397 -0.41 -24.62 13.66
C ASP A 397 -1.00 -23.53 14.56
N PHE A 398 -1.75 -23.94 15.58
CA PHE A 398 -2.34 -23.11 16.63
C PHE A 398 -1.66 -23.32 18.00
N SER A 399 -0.51 -23.98 18.03
CA SER A 399 0.16 -24.43 19.25
C SER A 399 0.70 -23.31 20.11
N LYS A 400 0.93 -23.60 21.40
CA LYS A 400 1.61 -22.71 22.35
C LYS A 400 0.96 -21.35 22.51
N SER A 401 -0.34 -21.24 22.23
CA SER A 401 -1.12 -20.01 22.24
C SER A 401 -1.98 -19.89 23.50
N THR A 402 -2.34 -18.64 23.86
CA THR A 402 -3.22 -18.38 25.00
C THR A 402 -4.50 -17.72 24.55
N TYR A 403 -5.63 -18.39 24.82
CA TYR A 403 -6.99 -17.94 24.50
C TYR A 403 -7.72 -17.59 25.80
N ARG A 404 -7.84 -16.29 26.13
CA ARG A 404 -8.46 -15.83 27.39
C ARG A 404 -9.99 -15.80 27.36
N ARG A 405 -10.58 -15.85 26.17
CA ARG A 405 -12.02 -15.93 25.93
C ARG A 405 -12.28 -17.00 24.88
N ASN A 406 -13.45 -16.99 24.26
CA ASN A 406 -13.85 -18.00 23.31
C ASN A 406 -12.94 -18.03 22.08
N ALA A 407 -12.57 -19.23 21.67
CA ALA A 407 -11.91 -19.53 20.41
C ALA A 407 -12.84 -20.43 19.59
N ASP A 408 -13.29 -19.92 18.45
CA ASP A 408 -14.24 -20.60 17.59
C ASP A 408 -13.55 -21.15 16.33
N TYR A 409 -13.53 -22.47 16.19
CA TYR A 409 -13.05 -23.21 15.03
C TYR A 409 -14.19 -23.94 14.32
N SER A 410 -15.44 -23.64 14.67
CA SER A 410 -16.61 -24.35 14.19
C SER A 410 -16.71 -24.29 12.67
N GLU A 411 -17.31 -25.33 12.09
CA GLU A 411 -17.53 -25.40 10.64
C GLU A 411 -16.27 -25.26 9.77
N SER A 412 -15.07 -25.35 10.34
CA SER A 412 -13.82 -25.29 9.58
C SER A 412 -13.46 -26.64 8.93
N ILE A 413 -12.66 -26.58 7.87
CA ILE A 413 -12.20 -27.76 7.13
C ILE A 413 -10.68 -27.78 7.13
N HIS A 414 -10.12 -28.89 7.62
CA HIS A 414 -8.69 -29.08 7.68
C HIS A 414 -8.31 -30.33 6.85
N GLN A 415 -7.71 -30.11 5.68
CA GLN A 415 -7.22 -31.19 4.82
C GLN A 415 -5.89 -31.74 5.30
N GLY A 416 -5.03 -30.88 5.86
CA GLY A 416 -3.75 -31.25 6.48
C GLY A 416 -3.87 -31.42 7.99
N TRP A 417 -2.75 -31.71 8.63
CA TRP A 417 -2.68 -31.93 10.07
C TRP A 417 -2.78 -30.62 10.86
N VAL A 418 -3.41 -30.71 12.03
CA VAL A 418 -3.67 -29.56 12.92
C VAL A 418 -2.94 -29.75 14.23
N ASN A 419 -2.14 -28.76 14.60
CA ASN A 419 -1.41 -28.74 15.87
C ASN A 419 -2.03 -27.71 16.82
N LEU A 420 -2.58 -28.17 17.94
CA LEU A 420 -3.13 -27.34 19.02
C LEU A 420 -2.31 -27.47 20.32
N SER A 421 -1.19 -28.23 20.30
CA SER A 421 -0.43 -28.64 21.49
C SER A 421 0.10 -27.44 22.31
N GLY A 422 0.23 -27.62 23.61
CA GLY A 422 0.79 -26.63 24.53
C GLY A 422 0.00 -25.33 24.66
N SER A 423 -1.23 -25.28 24.17
CA SER A 423 -2.10 -24.10 24.21
C SER A 423 -2.95 -24.05 25.49
N THR A 424 -3.28 -22.85 25.96
CA THR A 424 -4.14 -22.64 27.13
C THR A 424 -5.44 -21.95 26.71
N TYR A 425 -6.57 -22.60 26.98
CA TYR A 425 -7.91 -22.08 26.74
C TYR A 425 -8.57 -21.72 28.06
N GLU A 426 -8.75 -20.41 28.30
CA GLU A 426 -9.44 -19.86 29.46
C GLU A 426 -10.94 -19.61 29.19
N GLY A 427 -11.40 -19.75 27.96
CA GLY A 427 -12.79 -19.69 27.52
C GLY A 427 -13.23 -20.97 26.81
N VAL A 428 -14.38 -20.92 26.13
CA VAL A 428 -14.87 -22.04 25.31
C VAL A 428 -14.01 -22.18 24.07
N ALA A 429 -13.58 -23.42 23.77
CA ALA A 429 -13.01 -23.79 22.48
C ALA A 429 -14.04 -24.61 21.71
N ALA A 430 -14.57 -24.09 20.61
CA ALA A 430 -15.61 -24.72 19.80
C ALA A 430 -15.04 -25.27 18.49
N PHE A 431 -15.32 -26.53 18.20
CA PHE A 431 -14.94 -27.25 16.98
C PHE A 431 -16.16 -27.85 16.27
N ASN A 432 -17.36 -27.37 16.60
CA ASN A 432 -18.63 -27.96 16.18
C ASN A 432 -18.79 -27.97 14.66
N GLY A 433 -19.22 -29.08 14.05
CA GLY A 433 -19.45 -29.16 12.61
C GLY A 433 -18.17 -29.05 11.74
N SER A 434 -16.99 -29.16 12.34
CA SER A 434 -15.72 -29.12 11.61
C SER A 434 -15.37 -30.47 10.99
N ILE A 435 -14.53 -30.46 9.97
CA ILE A 435 -14.02 -31.65 9.30
C ILE A 435 -12.50 -31.67 9.36
N PHE A 436 -11.92 -32.65 10.03
CA PHE A 436 -10.47 -32.91 10.10
C PHE A 436 -10.14 -34.12 9.23
N ASP A 437 -9.70 -33.90 7.99
CA ASP A 437 -9.37 -35.00 7.06
C ASP A 437 -8.07 -35.72 7.43
N ASP A 438 -7.11 -35.03 8.04
CA ASP A 438 -5.87 -35.59 8.58
C ASP A 438 -5.85 -35.46 10.12
N LYS A 439 -4.70 -35.59 10.73
CA LYS A 439 -4.51 -35.70 12.18
C LYS A 439 -4.71 -34.39 12.91
N ILE A 440 -5.28 -34.45 14.10
CA ILE A 440 -5.35 -33.35 15.06
C ILE A 440 -4.59 -33.72 16.35
N TYR A 441 -3.80 -32.78 16.89
CA TYR A 441 -3.00 -32.98 18.09
C TYR A 441 -3.30 -31.92 19.13
N PHE A 442 -3.64 -32.37 20.36
CA PHE A 442 -3.69 -31.53 21.56
C PHE A 442 -2.44 -31.72 22.44
N SER A 443 -1.56 -32.67 22.10
CA SER A 443 -0.26 -32.91 22.70
C SER A 443 0.74 -33.38 21.65
N GLU A 444 1.94 -32.82 21.65
CA GLU A 444 3.06 -33.28 20.81
C GLU A 444 3.76 -34.50 21.41
N ASP A 445 3.80 -34.59 22.74
CA ASP A 445 4.54 -35.61 23.47
C ASP A 445 3.64 -36.74 23.99
N ILE A 446 4.18 -37.95 23.98
CA ILE A 446 3.48 -39.15 24.52
C ILE A 446 3.31 -39.04 26.04
N ASP A 447 4.20 -38.36 26.74
CA ASP A 447 4.16 -38.13 28.19
C ASP A 447 3.29 -36.94 28.62
N GLY A 448 2.74 -36.17 27.65
CA GLY A 448 1.87 -35.04 27.90
C GLY A 448 2.56 -33.76 28.35
N SER A 449 3.90 -33.66 28.25
CA SER A 449 4.66 -32.51 28.71
C SER A 449 4.35 -31.23 27.94
N CYS A 450 3.85 -31.34 26.71
CA CYS A 450 3.43 -30.24 25.83
C CYS A 450 1.95 -30.34 25.46
N SER A 451 1.09 -30.65 26.46
CA SER A 451 -0.35 -30.79 26.25
C SER A 451 -1.11 -29.49 26.40
N SER A 452 -2.19 -29.37 25.65
CA SER A 452 -3.14 -28.27 25.81
C SER A 452 -3.93 -28.37 27.08
N ARG A 453 -4.38 -27.22 27.60
CA ARG A 453 -5.14 -27.11 28.84
C ARG A 453 -6.42 -26.31 28.64
N PHE A 454 -7.56 -26.88 29.06
CA PHE A 454 -8.87 -26.22 29.07
C PHE A 454 -9.28 -25.92 30.51
N THR A 455 -9.31 -24.63 30.90
CA THR A 455 -9.39 -24.24 32.32
C THR A 455 -10.81 -23.99 32.82
N GLN A 456 -11.77 -23.65 31.94
CA GLN A 456 -13.16 -23.37 32.33
C GLN A 456 -14.14 -24.48 31.98
N CYS A 457 -14.01 -25.10 30.80
CA CYS A 457 -14.87 -26.16 30.34
C CYS A 457 -14.15 -27.07 29.34
N THR A 458 -14.70 -28.24 29.09
CA THR A 458 -14.25 -29.10 27.99
C THR A 458 -14.46 -28.42 26.64
N PRO A 459 -13.59 -28.66 25.65
CA PRO A 459 -13.85 -28.19 24.29
C PRO A 459 -15.10 -28.88 23.72
N THR A 460 -15.82 -28.18 22.85
CA THR A 460 -17.02 -28.68 22.22
C THR A 460 -16.75 -29.17 20.80
N PHE A 461 -17.26 -30.37 20.46
CA PHE A 461 -17.15 -30.96 19.12
C PHE A 461 -18.52 -31.26 18.52
N TYR A 462 -19.57 -30.88 19.21
CA TYR A 462 -20.97 -31.14 18.84
C TYR A 462 -21.85 -29.96 19.24
N ASP A 463 -22.63 -29.46 18.30
CA ASP A 463 -23.67 -28.46 18.56
C ASP A 463 -25.01 -29.15 18.87
N GLU A 464 -25.44 -29.04 20.13
CA GLU A 464 -26.71 -29.60 20.56
C GLU A 464 -27.93 -28.91 19.92
N THR A 465 -27.79 -27.65 19.53
CA THR A 465 -28.87 -26.83 18.96
C THR A 465 -29.13 -27.20 17.49
N ASN A 466 -28.06 -27.25 16.70
CA ASN A 466 -28.14 -27.57 15.27
C ASN A 466 -27.89 -29.06 14.96
N HIS A 467 -27.59 -29.87 15.98
CA HIS A 467 -27.23 -31.29 15.85
C HIS A 467 -26.04 -31.53 14.89
N GLN A 468 -25.08 -30.61 14.86
CA GLN A 468 -23.88 -30.70 14.04
C GLN A 468 -22.73 -31.32 14.81
N ASN A 469 -22.18 -32.41 14.29
CA ASN A 469 -21.04 -33.14 14.85
C ASN A 469 -19.78 -32.91 14.02
N THR A 470 -18.64 -32.97 14.69
CA THR A 470 -17.32 -32.92 14.06
C THR A 470 -16.97 -34.27 13.45
N LEU A 471 -16.35 -34.26 12.27
CA LEU A 471 -15.95 -35.46 11.54
C LEU A 471 -14.41 -35.57 11.45
N PHE A 472 -13.91 -36.82 11.58
CA PHE A 472 -12.48 -37.11 11.57
C PHE A 472 -12.13 -38.14 10.49
N GLY A 473 -11.17 -37.81 9.61
CA GLY A 473 -10.69 -38.74 8.58
C GLY A 473 -9.54 -39.64 9.04
N SER A 474 -8.81 -39.23 10.09
CA SER A 474 -7.68 -39.99 10.63
C SER A 474 -8.02 -40.76 11.89
N HIS A 475 -7.46 -41.98 12.04
CA HIS A 475 -7.48 -42.77 13.28
C HIS A 475 -6.29 -42.40 14.21
N ASN A 476 -5.35 -41.59 13.78
CA ASN A 476 -4.12 -41.26 14.51
C ASN A 476 -4.19 -39.88 15.19
N ASN A 477 -5.38 -39.52 15.72
CA ASN A 477 -5.55 -38.25 16.45
C ASN A 477 -4.99 -38.36 17.88
N ASN A 478 -4.50 -37.24 18.43
CA ASN A 478 -4.07 -37.19 19.83
C ASN A 478 -4.90 -36.16 20.60
N PHE A 479 -5.88 -36.67 21.38
CA PHE A 479 -6.75 -35.88 22.25
C PHE A 479 -6.24 -35.78 23.69
N THR A 480 -4.96 -36.09 23.94
CA THR A 480 -4.35 -35.97 25.27
C THR A 480 -4.27 -34.47 25.65
N VAL A 481 -4.79 -34.16 26.84
CA VAL A 481 -4.80 -32.81 27.40
C VAL A 481 -4.28 -32.84 28.84
N GLU A 482 -3.87 -31.70 29.41
CA GLU A 482 -3.39 -31.61 30.78
C GLU A 482 -4.52 -31.89 31.77
N ASN A 483 -4.44 -33.05 32.48
CA ASN A 483 -5.45 -33.51 33.42
C ASN A 483 -5.34 -32.91 34.85
N GLY A 484 -4.22 -32.29 35.22
CA GLY A 484 -3.96 -31.87 36.61
C GLY A 484 -4.66 -30.56 37.00
N ARG A 485 -5.00 -29.70 36.06
CA ARG A 485 -5.62 -28.38 36.28
C ARG A 485 -6.59 -27.96 35.18
N GLY A 486 -7.04 -28.91 34.34
CA GLY A 486 -7.90 -28.64 33.19
C GLY A 486 -9.04 -29.63 33.05
N HIS A 487 -9.95 -29.36 32.12
CA HIS A 487 -11.06 -30.22 31.78
C HIS A 487 -10.62 -31.22 30.70
N PRO A 488 -10.93 -32.54 30.88
CA PRO A 488 -10.56 -33.57 29.92
C PRO A 488 -11.44 -33.54 28.66
N ILE A 489 -10.95 -34.16 27.58
CA ILE A 489 -11.76 -34.52 26.42
C ILE A 489 -12.26 -35.94 26.65
N TYR A 490 -13.59 -36.12 26.72
CA TYR A 490 -14.20 -37.44 26.88
C TYR A 490 -14.30 -38.15 25.54
N LEU A 491 -13.77 -39.38 25.46
CA LEU A 491 -13.67 -40.15 24.22
C LEU A 491 -14.63 -41.34 24.22
N THR A 492 -15.08 -41.69 23.02
CA THR A 492 -15.77 -42.95 22.74
C THR A 492 -14.77 -44.13 22.77
N PRO A 493 -15.23 -45.38 22.77
CA PRO A 493 -14.36 -46.55 22.66
C PRO A 493 -13.51 -46.58 21.38
N GLU A 494 -13.96 -45.89 20.33
CA GLU A 494 -13.27 -45.73 19.05
C GLU A 494 -12.18 -44.63 19.08
N GLY A 495 -12.04 -43.94 20.22
CA GLY A 495 -11.02 -42.90 20.42
C GLY A 495 -11.39 -41.51 19.86
N LEU A 496 -12.66 -41.25 19.59
CA LEU A 496 -13.17 -39.94 19.15
C LEU A 496 -13.86 -39.20 20.31
N PRO A 497 -13.90 -37.87 20.30
CA PRO A 497 -14.73 -37.09 21.21
C PRO A 497 -16.21 -37.51 21.10
N LEU A 498 -16.96 -37.33 22.21
CA LEU A 498 -18.38 -37.74 22.26
C LEU A 498 -19.20 -37.06 21.16
N ASN A 499 -20.16 -37.77 20.59
CA ASN A 499 -21.02 -37.34 19.48
C ASN A 499 -20.27 -37.00 18.16
N CYS A 500 -19.03 -37.46 17.99
CA CYS A 500 -18.26 -37.36 16.77
C CYS A 500 -18.28 -38.66 15.96
N ALA A 501 -17.91 -38.57 14.68
CA ALA A 501 -17.86 -39.71 13.79
C ALA A 501 -16.62 -39.67 12.87
N PHE A 502 -16.26 -40.83 12.31
CA PHE A 502 -15.28 -40.89 11.25
C PHE A 502 -15.89 -40.47 9.90
N LEU A 503 -15.15 -39.76 9.11
CA LEU A 503 -15.48 -39.41 7.74
C LEU A 503 -15.36 -40.63 6.85
N ALA A 504 -16.44 -41.02 6.19
CA ALA A 504 -16.42 -42.15 5.27
C ALA A 504 -15.53 -41.90 4.05
N SER A 505 -14.95 -42.95 3.48
CA SER A 505 -14.04 -42.83 2.33
C SER A 505 -14.69 -42.11 1.15
N GLU A 506 -15.95 -42.38 0.85
CA GLU A 506 -16.69 -41.70 -0.23
C GLU A 506 -16.90 -40.20 0.04
N GLN A 507 -17.19 -39.84 1.31
CA GLN A 507 -17.33 -38.46 1.75
C GLN A 507 -16.00 -37.71 1.63
N ARG A 508 -14.90 -38.39 1.93
CA ARG A 508 -13.55 -37.86 1.84
C ARG A 508 -13.13 -37.54 0.39
N GLU A 509 -13.41 -38.46 -0.54
CA GLU A 509 -13.15 -38.28 -1.96
C GLU A 509 -14.00 -37.13 -2.54
N TYR A 510 -15.27 -37.03 -2.16
CA TYR A 510 -16.14 -35.94 -2.56
C TYR A 510 -15.62 -34.61 -2.04
N LEU A 511 -15.24 -34.50 -0.77
CA LEU A 511 -14.68 -33.32 -0.15
C LEU A 511 -13.47 -32.79 -0.95
N LYS A 512 -12.50 -33.66 -1.25
CA LYS A 512 -11.32 -33.33 -2.03
C LYS A 512 -11.67 -32.84 -3.44
N SER A 513 -12.63 -33.49 -4.08
CA SER A 513 -13.07 -33.13 -5.43
C SER A 513 -13.73 -31.74 -5.47
N ILE A 514 -14.63 -31.44 -4.51
CA ILE A 514 -15.36 -30.18 -4.50
C ILE A 514 -14.46 -29.00 -4.12
N LEU A 515 -13.56 -29.18 -3.14
CA LEU A 515 -12.61 -28.14 -2.74
C LEU A 515 -11.66 -27.80 -3.89
N ARG A 516 -11.15 -28.78 -4.62
CA ARG A 516 -10.32 -28.54 -5.81
C ARG A 516 -11.07 -27.74 -6.87
N ARG A 517 -12.34 -28.04 -7.15
CA ARG A 517 -13.17 -27.29 -8.12
C ARG A 517 -13.40 -25.85 -7.66
N LEU A 518 -13.63 -25.62 -6.37
CA LEU A 518 -13.77 -24.27 -5.80
C LEU A 518 -12.47 -23.47 -5.92
N GLU A 519 -11.34 -24.13 -5.70
CA GLU A 519 -10.01 -23.53 -5.86
C GLU A 519 -9.72 -23.14 -7.31
N GLU A 520 -9.99 -24.04 -8.28
CA GLU A 520 -9.83 -23.77 -9.71
C GLU A 520 -10.64 -22.55 -10.16
N ILE A 521 -11.91 -22.44 -9.72
CA ILE A 521 -12.76 -21.28 -10.03
C ILE A 521 -12.25 -20.00 -9.37
N SER A 522 -11.75 -20.09 -8.13
CA SER A 522 -11.13 -18.94 -7.44
C SER A 522 -9.91 -18.42 -8.23
N ASP A 523 -9.11 -19.31 -8.79
CA ASP A 523 -7.96 -18.96 -9.60
C ASP A 523 -8.37 -18.32 -10.93
N GLU A 524 -9.44 -18.81 -11.57
CA GLU A 524 -10.00 -18.18 -12.76
C GLU A 524 -10.46 -16.73 -12.49
N ILE A 525 -11.17 -16.49 -11.38
CA ILE A 525 -11.63 -15.14 -10.98
C ILE A 525 -10.45 -14.17 -10.85
N LEU A 526 -9.34 -14.63 -10.29
CA LEU A 526 -8.17 -13.79 -10.04
C LEU A 526 -7.32 -13.57 -11.32
N ALA A 527 -7.36 -14.48 -12.27
CA ALA A 527 -6.65 -14.37 -13.55
C ALA A 527 -7.30 -13.36 -14.53
N VAL A 528 -8.59 -13.12 -14.38
CA VAL A 528 -9.37 -12.26 -15.27
C VAL A 528 -9.28 -10.80 -14.84
N LYS A 529 -8.97 -9.89 -15.79
CA LYS A 529 -8.91 -8.44 -15.55
C LYS A 529 -10.24 -7.72 -15.85
N ASN A 530 -11.12 -8.36 -16.63
CA ASN A 530 -12.39 -7.77 -17.06
C ASN A 530 -13.50 -8.05 -16.05
N ASP A 531 -14.18 -7.01 -15.56
CA ASP A 531 -15.22 -7.13 -14.54
C ASP A 531 -16.46 -7.90 -15.00
N GLU A 532 -16.86 -7.80 -16.28
CA GLU A 532 -17.98 -8.58 -16.83
C GLU A 532 -17.65 -10.08 -16.87
N GLU A 533 -16.43 -10.42 -17.27
CA GLU A 533 -15.94 -11.80 -17.31
C GLU A 533 -15.81 -12.36 -15.88
N LYS A 534 -15.28 -11.58 -14.93
CA LYS A 534 -15.27 -11.93 -13.50
C LYS A 534 -16.66 -12.25 -12.97
N LYS A 535 -17.65 -11.41 -13.30
CA LYS A 535 -19.04 -11.61 -12.91
C LYS A 535 -19.59 -12.93 -13.42
N GLY A 536 -19.32 -13.29 -14.67
CA GLY A 536 -19.72 -14.56 -15.26
C GLY A 536 -19.11 -15.78 -14.55
N ILE A 537 -17.85 -15.67 -14.08
CA ILE A 537 -17.19 -16.75 -13.32
C ILE A 537 -17.75 -16.83 -11.90
N ILE A 538 -18.01 -15.71 -11.24
CA ILE A 538 -18.67 -15.67 -9.92
C ILE A 538 -20.05 -16.33 -9.97
N GLU A 539 -20.83 -16.08 -11.02
CA GLU A 539 -22.13 -16.73 -11.23
C GLU A 539 -22.01 -18.26 -11.39
N LYS A 540 -20.90 -18.77 -11.96
CA LYS A 540 -20.61 -20.20 -12.04
C LYS A 540 -20.20 -20.80 -10.67
N ARG A 541 -19.59 -20.02 -9.80
CA ARG A 541 -19.18 -20.44 -8.45
C ARG A 541 -20.36 -20.63 -7.52
N GLN A 542 -21.37 -19.77 -7.56
CA GLN A 542 -22.52 -19.79 -6.64
C GLN A 542 -23.23 -21.16 -6.50
N PRO A 543 -23.53 -21.89 -7.61
CA PRO A 543 -24.14 -23.22 -7.48
C PRO A 543 -23.25 -24.21 -6.76
N LEU A 544 -21.92 -24.12 -6.96
CA LEU A 544 -20.96 -25.02 -6.33
C LEU A 544 -20.81 -24.73 -4.82
N ASP A 545 -20.78 -23.46 -4.43
CA ASP A 545 -20.78 -23.04 -3.02
C ASP A 545 -22.05 -23.55 -2.32
N LYS A 546 -23.20 -23.46 -2.99
CA LYS A 546 -24.47 -23.98 -2.47
C LYS A 546 -24.47 -25.51 -2.34
N GLU A 547 -24.01 -26.23 -3.38
CA GLU A 547 -23.86 -27.69 -3.38
C GLU A 547 -22.97 -28.13 -2.22
N PHE A 548 -21.84 -27.44 -2.03
CA PHE A 548 -20.90 -27.74 -0.97
C PHE A 548 -21.51 -27.50 0.43
N LYS A 549 -22.21 -26.38 0.62
CA LYS A 549 -22.89 -26.06 1.87
C LYS A 549 -23.95 -27.13 2.21
N GLU A 550 -24.81 -27.48 1.26
CA GLU A 550 -25.85 -28.53 1.45
C GLU A 550 -25.24 -29.89 1.77
N TRP A 551 -24.15 -30.27 1.08
CA TRP A 551 -23.43 -31.51 1.36
C TRP A 551 -22.84 -31.51 2.78
N ARG A 552 -22.16 -30.40 3.18
CA ARG A 552 -21.57 -30.27 4.52
C ARG A 552 -22.63 -30.38 5.62
N GLU A 553 -23.72 -29.65 5.52
CA GLU A 553 -24.84 -29.73 6.45
C GLU A 553 -25.35 -31.15 6.56
N LYS A 554 -25.50 -31.86 5.44
CA LYS A 554 -25.97 -33.24 5.41
C LYS A 554 -25.02 -34.21 6.11
N VAL A 555 -23.71 -34.10 5.92
CA VAL A 555 -22.73 -35.07 6.48
C VAL A 555 -22.40 -34.77 7.93
N THR A 556 -22.44 -33.52 8.37
CA THR A 556 -22.20 -33.12 9.76
C THR A 556 -23.46 -33.23 10.64
N THR A 557 -24.65 -33.25 10.07
CA THR A 557 -25.87 -33.44 10.87
C THR A 557 -25.96 -34.87 11.36
N ALA A 558 -26.02 -35.04 12.68
CA ALA A 558 -26.14 -36.34 13.32
C ALA A 558 -27.39 -37.07 12.82
N GLN A 559 -27.23 -38.24 12.15
CA GLN A 559 -28.36 -39.14 11.90
C GLN A 559 -28.88 -39.61 13.25
N ARG A 560 -30.13 -39.28 13.58
CA ARG A 560 -30.80 -39.88 14.72
C ARG A 560 -30.80 -41.40 14.52
N THR A 561 -29.84 -42.08 15.16
CA THR A 561 -29.94 -43.54 15.32
C THR A 561 -31.22 -43.81 16.10
N ARG A 562 -32.18 -44.43 15.41
CA ARG A 562 -33.42 -44.96 16.00
C ARG A 562 -33.13 -46.05 17.02
#